data_e879700def1c9759af81e07e27a73c35
#
_entry.id   e879700def1c9759af81e07e27a73c35
#
_cell.length_a   1.000
_cell.length_b   1.000
_cell.length_c   1.000
_cell.angle_alpha   90.00
_cell.angle_beta   90.00
_cell.angle_gamma   90.00
#
_symmetry.space_group_name_H-M   'P 1'
#
loop_
_entity.id
_entity.type
_entity.pdbx_description
1 polymer ?
#
loop_
_entity_poly.entity_id
_entity_poly.type
_entity_poly.pdbx_seq_one_letter_code
_entity_poly.pdbx_strand_id
1 'polypeptide(L)'
;MKAPALMITCEHASNAVPDFVLRALRDSKIPDDILASHRAYDIGAYKVFSILVKRLKPDFHCSSRFTRLVVDMNRSATNKTFFSEYTVGLPSSVKSHMLSLWEKYREKIETFVAGVISPSTRKNEKKTSKDAPLKVIHLGIHSFTPILNGVERDADVGILYDPSRPAEVKIAQTLIQNIHERAPWLKIRKNYPYLGKSDGLTTTLRQKFGPSYAGLEIEINQKLLSK
;
A
#
# COMPACT_ATOMS: atom_id res chain seq x y z
N MET A 1 12.10 -11.92 -23.30
CA MET A 1 11.80 -12.08 -21.87
C MET A 1 10.32 -11.83 -21.66
N LYS A 2 9.64 -12.56 -20.77
CA LYS A 2 8.23 -12.31 -20.41
C LYS A 2 8.14 -10.97 -19.68
N ALA A 3 7.09 -10.17 -19.94
CA ALA A 3 6.85 -8.94 -19.20
C ALA A 3 6.66 -9.22 -17.71
N PRO A 4 7.07 -8.30 -16.82
CA PRO A 4 6.79 -8.42 -15.39
C PRO A 4 5.29 -8.50 -15.12
N ALA A 5 4.89 -9.30 -14.14
CA ALA A 5 3.52 -9.35 -13.67
C ALA A 5 3.16 -8.04 -12.96
N LEU A 6 1.96 -7.54 -13.20
CA LEU A 6 1.42 -6.34 -12.56
C LEU A 6 0.59 -6.72 -11.34
N MET A 7 0.91 -6.15 -10.20
CA MET A 7 0.14 -6.26 -8.96
C MET A 7 -0.35 -4.89 -8.51
N ILE A 8 -1.62 -4.78 -8.08
CA ILE A 8 -2.19 -3.52 -7.55
C ILE A 8 -2.81 -3.80 -6.18
N THR A 9 -2.47 -3.00 -5.17
CA THR A 9 -3.03 -3.12 -3.83
C THR A 9 -3.61 -1.80 -3.31
N CYS A 10 -4.45 -1.86 -2.27
CA CYS A 10 -4.96 -0.70 -1.54
C CYS A 10 -5.13 -1.07 -0.07
N GLU A 11 -4.12 -0.75 0.76
CA GLU A 11 -4.04 -1.17 2.16
C GLU A 11 -5.04 -0.42 3.04
N HIS A 12 -5.38 0.80 2.68
CA HIS A 12 -6.26 1.68 3.45
C HIS A 12 -7.59 1.95 2.73
N ALA A 13 -8.18 0.89 2.17
CA ALA A 13 -9.33 0.97 1.27
C ALA A 13 -10.68 1.17 1.97
N SER A 14 -10.76 0.97 3.29
CA SER A 14 -12.04 0.87 4.03
C SER A 14 -11.94 1.49 5.42
N ASN A 15 -13.05 2.04 5.90
CA ASN A 15 -13.23 2.50 7.28
C ASN A 15 -14.05 1.52 8.14
N ALA A 16 -14.39 0.34 7.63
CA ALA A 16 -15.17 -0.64 8.36
C ALA A 16 -14.39 -1.23 9.54
N VAL A 17 -15.08 -1.45 10.65
CA VAL A 17 -14.56 -2.10 11.86
C VAL A 17 -15.14 -3.51 11.93
N PRO A 18 -14.32 -4.57 12.14
CA PRO A 18 -14.84 -5.93 12.31
C PRO A 18 -15.73 -6.06 13.54
N ASP A 19 -16.79 -6.87 13.46
CA ASP A 19 -17.76 -7.06 14.56
C ASP A 19 -17.10 -7.51 15.88
N PHE A 20 -16.07 -8.35 15.81
CA PHE A 20 -15.38 -8.81 17.03
C PHE A 20 -14.61 -7.66 17.71
N VAL A 21 -14.13 -6.67 16.96
CA VAL A 21 -13.48 -5.47 17.51
C VAL A 21 -14.54 -4.55 18.09
N LEU A 22 -15.68 -4.34 17.40
CA LEU A 22 -16.81 -3.54 17.91
C LEU A 22 -17.29 -4.09 19.27
N ARG A 23 -17.46 -5.42 19.37
CA ARG A 23 -17.83 -6.07 20.63
C ARG A 23 -16.76 -5.89 21.75
N ALA A 24 -15.48 -5.89 21.37
CA ALA A 24 -14.39 -5.73 22.33
C ALA A 24 -14.23 -4.29 22.82
N LEU A 25 -14.51 -3.31 21.98
CA LEU A 25 -14.46 -1.88 22.32
C LEU A 25 -15.60 -1.47 23.27
N ARG A 26 -16.75 -2.17 23.25
CA ARG A 26 -17.96 -1.84 24.06
C ARG A 26 -18.34 -0.36 23.93
N ASP A 27 -18.30 0.36 25.06
CA ASP A 27 -18.65 1.79 25.11
C ASP A 27 -17.53 2.71 24.59
N SER A 28 -16.30 2.20 24.50
CA SER A 28 -15.13 2.95 23.97
C SER A 28 -15.06 2.89 22.44
N LYS A 29 -16.17 3.21 21.78
CA LYS A 29 -16.24 3.18 20.30
C LYS A 29 -15.21 4.13 19.65
N ILE A 30 -14.77 3.75 18.45
CA ILE A 30 -14.06 4.70 17.56
C ILE A 30 -15.13 5.73 17.13
N PRO A 31 -14.91 7.03 17.35
CA PRO A 31 -15.89 8.06 16.95
C PRO A 31 -16.22 8.05 15.46
N ASP A 32 -17.46 8.29 15.10
CA ASP A 32 -17.93 8.23 13.70
C ASP A 32 -17.24 9.27 12.81
N ASP A 33 -16.95 10.45 13.34
CA ASP A 33 -16.19 11.49 12.64
C ASP A 33 -14.75 11.05 12.35
N ILE A 34 -14.13 10.30 13.25
CA ILE A 34 -12.81 9.70 13.05
C ILE A 34 -12.88 8.59 11.99
N LEU A 35 -13.90 7.72 12.06
CA LEU A 35 -14.11 6.68 11.04
C LEU A 35 -14.39 7.26 9.65
N ALA A 36 -15.02 8.44 9.58
CA ALA A 36 -15.24 9.14 8.32
C ALA A 36 -14.03 9.95 7.82
N SER A 37 -12.97 10.05 8.61
CA SER A 37 -11.80 10.88 8.32
C SER A 37 -10.65 10.11 7.67
N HIS A 38 -9.66 10.87 7.16
CA HIS A 38 -8.39 10.35 6.65
C HIS A 38 -7.55 9.57 7.70
N ARG A 39 -7.91 9.64 8.97
CA ARG A 39 -7.26 8.83 10.04
C ARG A 39 -7.64 7.36 9.92
N ALA A 40 -8.87 7.07 9.49
CA ALA A 40 -9.38 5.70 9.40
C ALA A 40 -9.03 5.02 8.08
N TYR A 41 -9.03 5.75 6.98
CA TYR A 41 -8.79 5.20 5.64
C TYR A 41 -8.34 6.30 4.66
N ASP A 42 -7.89 5.89 3.50
CA ASP A 42 -7.49 6.79 2.42
C ASP A 42 -8.72 7.14 1.56
N ILE A 43 -9.34 8.30 1.84
CA ILE A 43 -10.58 8.72 1.19
C ILE A 43 -10.40 8.77 -0.33
N GLY A 44 -11.25 8.03 -1.05
CA GLY A 44 -11.23 7.95 -2.52
C GLY A 44 -10.21 6.99 -3.11
N ALA A 45 -9.21 6.49 -2.36
CA ALA A 45 -8.19 5.56 -2.87
C ALA A 45 -8.80 4.27 -3.42
N TYR A 46 -9.80 3.69 -2.75
CA TYR A 46 -10.49 2.49 -3.24
C TYR A 46 -11.22 2.71 -4.57
N LYS A 47 -11.79 3.91 -4.80
CA LYS A 47 -12.41 4.25 -6.09
C LYS A 47 -11.38 4.23 -7.22
N VAL A 48 -10.20 4.82 -6.99
CA VAL A 48 -9.10 4.81 -7.96
C VAL A 48 -8.56 3.40 -8.18
N PHE A 49 -8.30 2.65 -7.09
CA PHE A 49 -7.90 1.25 -7.15
C PHE A 49 -8.86 0.43 -8.03
N SER A 50 -10.17 0.54 -7.81
CA SER A 50 -11.19 -0.19 -8.56
C SER A 50 -11.19 0.16 -10.05
N ILE A 51 -10.99 1.44 -10.39
CA ILE A 51 -10.88 1.89 -11.78
C ILE A 51 -9.61 1.31 -12.43
N LEU A 52 -8.48 1.35 -11.74
CA LEU A 52 -7.21 0.82 -12.24
C LEU A 52 -7.29 -0.70 -12.45
N VAL A 53 -7.85 -1.44 -11.50
CA VAL A 53 -8.06 -2.90 -11.63
C VAL A 53 -8.92 -3.22 -12.85
N LYS A 54 -10.04 -2.50 -13.02
CA LYS A 54 -10.94 -2.70 -14.18
C LYS A 54 -10.25 -2.39 -15.52
N ARG A 55 -9.43 -1.34 -15.56
CA ARG A 55 -8.79 -0.84 -16.79
C ARG A 55 -7.53 -1.62 -17.17
N LEU A 56 -6.68 -1.88 -16.17
CA LEU A 56 -5.35 -2.50 -16.40
C LEU A 56 -5.38 -4.01 -16.33
N LYS A 57 -6.42 -4.62 -15.73
CA LYS A 57 -6.56 -6.06 -15.54
C LYS A 57 -5.25 -6.70 -15.01
N PRO A 58 -4.78 -6.27 -13.82
CA PRO A 58 -3.52 -6.75 -13.26
C PRO A 58 -3.56 -8.27 -13.03
N ASP A 59 -2.37 -8.89 -13.00
CA ASP A 59 -2.25 -10.33 -12.69
C ASP A 59 -2.69 -10.66 -11.25
N PHE A 60 -2.61 -9.67 -10.36
CA PHE A 60 -3.10 -9.80 -8.99
C PHE A 60 -3.57 -8.44 -8.45
N HIS A 61 -4.64 -8.46 -7.66
CA HIS A 61 -5.09 -7.29 -6.91
C HIS A 61 -5.68 -7.68 -5.55
N CYS A 62 -5.48 -6.81 -4.56
CA CYS A 62 -5.99 -7.00 -3.21
C CYS A 62 -6.23 -5.66 -2.53
N SER A 63 -7.29 -5.55 -1.72
CA SER A 63 -7.55 -4.37 -0.90
C SER A 63 -7.92 -4.77 0.52
N SER A 64 -7.62 -3.91 1.50
CA SER A 64 -8.06 -4.11 2.87
C SER A 64 -9.57 -3.96 2.97
N ARG A 65 -10.19 -4.80 3.82
CA ARG A 65 -11.63 -4.74 4.12
C ARG A 65 -11.94 -3.92 5.37
N PHE A 66 -10.90 -3.55 6.13
CA PHE A 66 -11.05 -2.92 7.43
C PHE A 66 -10.18 -1.68 7.57
N THR A 67 -10.60 -0.81 8.48
CA THR A 67 -9.89 0.42 8.79
C THR A 67 -8.50 0.18 9.35
N ARG A 68 -7.54 1.06 9.02
CA ARG A 68 -6.20 1.05 9.62
C ARG A 68 -6.22 1.29 11.13
N LEU A 69 -7.32 1.82 11.68
CA LEU A 69 -7.48 2.02 13.12
C LEU A 69 -7.67 0.70 13.89
N VAL A 70 -7.98 -0.39 13.21
CA VAL A 70 -8.00 -1.74 13.80
C VAL A 70 -6.59 -2.31 13.82
N VAL A 71 -6.00 -2.44 12.65
CA VAL A 71 -4.62 -2.87 12.42
C VAL A 71 -4.16 -2.30 11.08
N ASP A 72 -2.99 -1.67 11.04
CA ASP A 72 -2.52 -1.04 9.81
C ASP A 72 -1.90 -2.06 8.86
N MET A 73 -2.60 -2.37 7.75
CA MET A 73 -2.18 -3.35 6.75
C MET A 73 -0.90 -2.95 6.03
N ASN A 74 -0.57 -1.65 5.99
CA ASN A 74 0.65 -1.15 5.36
C ASN A 74 1.86 -1.18 6.29
N ARG A 75 1.70 -1.32 7.62
CA ARG A 75 2.80 -1.31 8.58
C ARG A 75 3.36 -2.69 8.87
N SER A 76 4.62 -2.77 9.29
CA SER A 76 5.19 -3.96 9.90
C SER A 76 4.58 -4.20 11.30
N ALA A 77 4.55 -5.45 11.75
CA ALA A 77 4.00 -5.79 13.07
C ALA A 77 4.82 -5.19 14.25
N THR A 78 6.05 -4.76 13.99
CA THR A 78 6.93 -4.10 14.98
C THR A 78 6.75 -2.58 15.01
N ASN A 79 5.97 -2.02 14.09
CA ASN A 79 5.72 -0.59 14.05
C ASN A 79 4.84 -0.17 15.25
N LYS A 80 5.23 0.88 15.94
CA LYS A 80 4.50 1.39 17.12
C LYS A 80 3.07 1.89 16.82
N THR A 81 2.76 2.17 15.56
CA THR A 81 1.41 2.55 15.09
C THR A 81 0.67 1.39 14.42
N PHE A 82 1.16 0.15 14.56
CA PHE A 82 0.54 -1.05 14.01
C PHE A 82 -0.88 -1.27 14.53
N PHE A 83 -1.07 -1.12 15.83
CA PHE A 83 -2.38 -0.95 16.46
C PHE A 83 -2.59 0.53 16.78
N SER A 84 -3.80 1.04 16.54
CA SER A 84 -4.11 2.42 16.86
C SER A 84 -4.30 2.63 18.37
N GLU A 85 -4.43 3.90 18.76
CA GLU A 85 -4.79 4.29 20.13
C GLU A 85 -6.11 3.67 20.62
N TYR A 86 -7.02 3.32 19.69
CA TYR A 86 -8.29 2.66 20.03
C TYR A 86 -8.16 1.17 20.29
N THR A 87 -7.14 0.52 19.72
CA THR A 87 -7.03 -0.95 19.74
C THR A 87 -5.81 -1.47 20.47
N VAL A 88 -4.81 -0.64 20.75
CA VAL A 88 -3.57 -1.03 21.45
C VAL A 88 -3.85 -1.60 22.85
N GLY A 89 -4.85 -1.09 23.55
CA GLY A 89 -5.27 -1.52 24.90
C GLY A 89 -6.20 -2.74 24.94
N LEU A 90 -6.63 -3.27 23.78
CA LEU A 90 -7.55 -4.42 23.75
C LEU A 90 -6.89 -5.71 24.27
N PRO A 91 -7.70 -6.69 24.76
CA PRO A 91 -7.21 -7.98 25.23
C PRO A 91 -6.33 -8.70 24.20
N SER A 92 -5.36 -9.47 24.67
CA SER A 92 -4.42 -10.21 23.79
C SER A 92 -5.12 -11.16 22.82
N SER A 93 -6.22 -11.79 23.22
CA SER A 93 -7.03 -12.64 22.34
C SER A 93 -7.62 -11.88 21.16
N VAL A 94 -8.10 -10.66 21.39
CA VAL A 94 -8.62 -9.78 20.32
C VAL A 94 -7.48 -9.32 19.41
N LYS A 95 -6.36 -8.90 19.99
CA LYS A 95 -5.16 -8.51 19.22
C LYS A 95 -4.62 -9.65 18.37
N SER A 96 -4.66 -10.89 18.85
CA SER A 96 -4.28 -12.07 18.05
C SER A 96 -5.20 -12.25 16.81
N HIS A 97 -6.50 -12.00 16.95
CA HIS A 97 -7.42 -12.04 15.80
C HIS A 97 -7.13 -10.89 14.80
N MET A 98 -6.84 -9.68 15.28
CA MET A 98 -6.45 -8.57 14.41
C MET A 98 -5.13 -8.86 13.68
N LEU A 99 -4.14 -9.42 14.38
CA LEU A 99 -2.89 -9.88 13.78
C LEU A 99 -3.14 -10.92 12.67
N SER A 100 -4.02 -11.90 12.92
CA SER A 100 -4.42 -12.90 11.91
C SER A 100 -5.05 -12.27 10.66
N LEU A 101 -5.78 -11.14 10.76
CA LEU A 101 -6.27 -10.42 9.59
C LEU A 101 -5.13 -9.85 8.76
N TRP A 102 -4.14 -9.24 9.43
CA TRP A 102 -2.94 -8.69 8.79
C TRP A 102 -2.09 -9.79 8.14
N GLU A 103 -1.85 -10.89 8.85
CA GLU A 103 -1.11 -12.05 8.33
C GLU A 103 -1.76 -12.62 7.06
N LYS A 104 -3.08 -12.84 7.07
CA LYS A 104 -3.82 -13.33 5.90
C LYS A 104 -3.77 -12.37 4.70
N TYR A 105 -3.78 -11.06 4.96
CA TYR A 105 -3.63 -10.06 3.91
C TYR A 105 -2.24 -10.14 3.27
N ARG A 106 -1.19 -10.16 4.09
CA ARG A 106 0.21 -10.27 3.67
C ARG A 106 0.50 -11.58 2.96
N GLU A 107 0.03 -12.70 3.51
CA GLU A 107 0.23 -14.03 2.95
C GLU A 107 -0.30 -14.16 1.51
N LYS A 108 -1.48 -13.62 1.21
CA LYS A 108 -2.02 -13.61 -0.15
C LYS A 108 -1.09 -12.91 -1.14
N ILE A 109 -0.57 -11.75 -0.74
CA ILE A 109 0.33 -10.93 -1.58
C ILE A 109 1.67 -11.65 -1.75
N GLU A 110 2.25 -12.12 -0.67
CA GLU A 110 3.54 -12.80 -0.66
C GLU A 110 3.50 -14.12 -1.45
N THR A 111 2.40 -14.88 -1.35
CA THR A 111 2.18 -16.11 -2.12
C THR A 111 2.15 -15.81 -3.62
N PHE A 112 1.43 -14.78 -4.04
CA PHE A 112 1.43 -14.37 -5.44
C PHE A 112 2.83 -13.99 -5.92
N VAL A 113 3.53 -13.12 -5.20
CA VAL A 113 4.88 -12.66 -5.58
C VAL A 113 5.86 -13.84 -5.62
N ALA A 114 5.83 -14.72 -4.62
CA ALA A 114 6.66 -15.92 -4.58
C ALA A 114 6.38 -16.85 -5.78
N GLY A 115 5.12 -17.06 -6.13
CA GLY A 115 4.72 -17.88 -7.28
C GLY A 115 5.21 -17.34 -8.62
N VAL A 116 5.26 -16.01 -8.79
CA VAL A 116 5.80 -15.38 -10.00
C VAL A 116 7.33 -15.45 -10.04
N ILE A 117 7.99 -15.25 -8.91
CA ILE A 117 9.46 -15.17 -8.82
C ILE A 117 10.11 -16.55 -8.85
N SER A 118 9.47 -17.56 -8.24
CA SER A 118 9.99 -18.95 -8.16
C SER A 118 9.19 -19.88 -9.06
N PRO A 119 9.32 -19.84 -10.39
CA PRO A 119 8.78 -20.90 -11.21
C PRO A 119 9.55 -22.21 -10.91
N SER A 120 8.82 -23.26 -10.66
CA SER A 120 9.27 -24.59 -10.21
C SER A 120 10.11 -25.34 -11.25
N THR A 121 11.32 -24.91 -11.62
CA THR A 121 12.22 -25.76 -12.44
C THR A 121 13.66 -25.25 -12.59
N ARG A 122 14.29 -24.62 -11.61
CA ARG A 122 15.76 -24.51 -11.64
C ARG A 122 16.35 -24.58 -10.24
N LYS A 123 16.80 -25.79 -9.88
CA LYS A 123 17.43 -26.11 -8.57
C LYS A 123 18.79 -25.43 -8.29
N ASN A 124 19.34 -24.61 -9.20
CA ASN A 124 20.74 -24.14 -9.11
C ASN A 124 20.97 -22.64 -9.34
N GLU A 125 19.99 -21.77 -9.30
CA GLU A 125 20.27 -20.33 -9.33
C GLU A 125 20.42 -19.78 -7.92
N LYS A 126 21.63 -19.31 -7.56
CA LYS A 126 21.92 -18.60 -6.31
C LYS A 126 21.00 -17.37 -6.20
N LYS A 127 20.22 -17.28 -5.13
CA LYS A 127 19.15 -16.30 -4.85
C LYS A 127 19.55 -14.81 -4.75
N THR A 128 20.77 -14.41 -5.09
CA THR A 128 21.31 -13.07 -4.77
C THR A 128 22.06 -12.36 -5.88
N SER A 129 21.77 -12.65 -7.15
CA SER A 129 22.36 -11.86 -8.23
C SER A 129 21.70 -10.47 -8.26
N LYS A 130 22.49 -9.38 -8.17
CA LYS A 130 22.04 -7.99 -8.39
C LYS A 130 21.42 -7.80 -9.78
N ASP A 131 21.69 -8.71 -10.71
CA ASP A 131 21.24 -8.71 -12.11
C ASP A 131 19.99 -9.58 -12.34
N ALA A 132 19.31 -10.04 -11.27
CA ALA A 132 18.10 -10.83 -11.42
C ALA A 132 17.03 -9.99 -12.17
N PRO A 133 16.35 -10.58 -13.18
CA PRO A 133 15.36 -9.85 -13.96
C PRO A 133 14.17 -9.44 -13.09
N LEU A 134 13.65 -8.23 -13.33
CA LEU A 134 12.41 -7.77 -12.71
C LEU A 134 11.26 -8.68 -13.17
N LYS A 135 10.50 -9.21 -12.21
CA LYS A 135 9.39 -10.16 -12.45
C LYS A 135 8.05 -9.63 -11.98
N VAL A 136 8.04 -8.74 -10.98
CA VAL A 136 6.81 -8.16 -10.42
C VAL A 136 6.95 -6.66 -10.32
N ILE A 137 5.95 -5.93 -10.84
CA ILE A 137 5.72 -4.51 -10.59
C ILE A 137 4.50 -4.39 -9.69
N HIS A 138 4.65 -3.76 -8.55
CA HIS A 138 3.60 -3.53 -7.58
C HIS A 138 3.28 -2.04 -7.47
N LEU A 139 1.99 -1.69 -7.56
CA LEU A 139 1.46 -0.35 -7.32
C LEU A 139 0.54 -0.39 -6.11
N GLY A 140 0.96 0.19 -4.99
CA GLY A 140 0.11 0.46 -3.84
C GLY A 140 -0.67 1.76 -4.06
N ILE A 141 -1.99 1.74 -3.96
CA ILE A 141 -2.85 2.90 -4.21
C ILE A 141 -3.29 3.51 -2.89
N HIS A 142 -2.90 4.75 -2.68
CA HIS A 142 -3.15 5.53 -1.49
C HIS A 142 -3.72 6.91 -1.82
N SER A 143 -4.19 7.62 -0.81
CA SER A 143 -4.52 9.05 -0.91
C SER A 143 -4.11 9.77 0.36
N PHE A 144 -3.80 11.05 0.23
CA PHE A 144 -3.41 11.90 1.35
C PHE A 144 -4.29 13.13 1.47
N THR A 145 -4.50 13.60 2.71
CA THR A 145 -5.24 14.81 3.00
C THR A 145 -4.52 16.05 2.44
N PRO A 146 -5.24 17.00 1.81
CA PRO A 146 -4.65 18.21 1.24
C PRO A 146 -4.00 19.11 2.29
N ILE A 147 -4.54 19.10 3.52
CA ILE A 147 -4.02 19.87 4.64
C ILE A 147 -3.76 18.91 5.80
N LEU A 148 -2.58 18.97 6.41
CA LEU A 148 -2.25 18.23 7.62
C LEU A 148 -1.64 19.17 8.66
N ASN A 149 -2.22 19.22 9.86
CA ASN A 149 -1.80 20.09 10.96
C ASN A 149 -1.66 21.56 10.53
N GLY A 150 -2.60 22.06 9.72
CA GLY A 150 -2.61 23.43 9.20
C GLY A 150 -1.64 23.70 8.04
N VAL A 151 -0.85 22.69 7.62
CA VAL A 151 0.11 22.84 6.52
C VAL A 151 -0.50 22.24 5.23
N GLU A 152 -0.57 23.06 4.18
CA GLU A 152 -1.00 22.62 2.86
C GLU A 152 0.04 21.68 2.23
N ARG A 153 -0.43 20.58 1.65
CA ARG A 153 0.38 19.61 0.93
C ARG A 153 0.38 19.91 -0.56
N ASP A 154 1.47 20.48 -1.01
CA ASP A 154 1.65 21.04 -2.34
C ASP A 154 2.04 19.97 -3.38
N ALA A 155 1.12 19.03 -3.62
CA ALA A 155 1.17 18.07 -4.73
C ALA A 155 -0.24 17.58 -5.04
N ASP A 156 -0.47 17.22 -6.30
CA ASP A 156 -1.67 16.50 -6.75
C ASP A 156 -1.48 15.00 -6.68
N VAL A 157 -0.28 14.53 -7.10
CA VAL A 157 0.09 13.12 -7.06
C VAL A 157 1.51 12.98 -6.53
N GLY A 158 1.70 12.08 -5.57
CA GLY A 158 3.00 11.61 -5.11
C GLY A 158 3.33 10.24 -5.71
N ILE A 159 4.56 10.06 -6.19
CA ILE A 159 5.08 8.75 -6.59
C ILE A 159 6.19 8.38 -5.62
N LEU A 160 5.89 7.41 -4.74
CA LEU A 160 6.81 6.97 -3.71
C LEU A 160 7.56 5.72 -4.17
N TYR A 161 8.87 5.71 -4.03
CA TYR A 161 9.73 4.61 -4.42
C TYR A 161 11.06 4.67 -3.66
N ASP A 162 11.83 3.60 -3.68
CA ASP A 162 13.19 3.61 -3.14
C ASP A 162 14.18 4.10 -4.20
N PRO A 163 14.79 5.29 -4.04
CA PRO A 163 15.72 5.85 -5.02
C PRO A 163 17.03 5.06 -5.16
N SER A 164 17.35 4.15 -4.23
CA SER A 164 18.50 3.25 -4.36
C SER A 164 18.26 2.07 -5.30
N ARG A 165 17.03 1.90 -5.81
CA ARG A 165 16.62 0.77 -6.66
C ARG A 165 16.40 1.22 -8.11
N PRO A 166 17.33 0.93 -9.05
CA PRO A 166 17.26 1.43 -10.43
C PRO A 166 15.96 1.08 -11.17
N ALA A 167 15.41 -0.12 -10.93
CA ALA A 167 14.14 -0.53 -11.54
C ALA A 167 12.98 0.36 -11.11
N GLU A 168 12.89 0.70 -9.82
CA GLU A 168 11.83 1.58 -9.29
C GLU A 168 12.00 3.01 -9.78
N VAL A 169 13.24 3.52 -9.84
CA VAL A 169 13.54 4.83 -10.42
C VAL A 169 13.06 4.93 -11.86
N LYS A 170 13.38 3.91 -12.68
CA LYS A 170 12.96 3.88 -14.09
C LYS A 170 11.44 3.84 -14.23
N ILE A 171 10.74 3.00 -13.45
CA ILE A 171 9.28 2.92 -13.48
C ILE A 171 8.66 4.25 -13.04
N ALA A 172 9.14 4.85 -11.96
CA ALA A 172 8.66 6.14 -11.46
C ALA A 172 8.83 7.25 -12.51
N GLN A 173 10.00 7.34 -13.16
CA GLN A 173 10.25 8.30 -14.21
C GLN A 173 9.30 8.12 -15.39
N THR A 174 9.10 6.87 -15.85
CA THR A 174 8.18 6.55 -16.95
C THR A 174 6.74 6.92 -16.60
N LEU A 175 6.28 6.61 -15.38
CA LEU A 175 4.94 6.99 -14.90
C LEU A 175 4.77 8.52 -14.89
N ILE A 176 5.72 9.25 -14.31
CA ILE A 176 5.68 10.72 -14.21
C ILE A 176 5.63 11.34 -15.59
N GLN A 177 6.48 10.89 -16.52
CA GLN A 177 6.50 11.39 -17.89
C GLN A 177 5.15 11.15 -18.58
N ASN A 178 4.63 9.92 -18.52
CA ASN A 178 3.35 9.58 -19.15
C ASN A 178 2.16 10.32 -18.54
N ILE A 179 2.16 10.60 -17.25
CA ILE A 179 1.11 11.41 -16.61
C ILE A 179 1.26 12.86 -17.07
N HIS A 180 2.47 13.41 -17.08
CA HIS A 180 2.72 14.78 -17.51
C HIS A 180 2.30 15.03 -18.97
N GLU A 181 2.56 14.10 -19.86
CA GLU A 181 2.13 14.18 -21.29
C GLU A 181 0.62 14.23 -21.45
N ARG A 182 -0.14 13.55 -20.55
CA ARG A 182 -1.62 13.43 -20.65
C ARG A 182 -2.37 14.40 -19.76
N ALA A 183 -1.73 14.86 -18.69
CA ALA A 183 -2.31 15.73 -17.69
C ALA A 183 -1.25 16.72 -17.15
N PRO A 184 -0.74 17.64 -18.02
CA PRO A 184 0.36 18.56 -17.67
C PRO A 184 0.00 19.54 -16.54
N TRP A 185 -1.29 19.69 -16.23
CA TRP A 185 -1.78 20.51 -15.12
C TRP A 185 -1.63 19.87 -13.75
N LEU A 186 -1.34 18.55 -13.65
CA LEU A 186 -1.15 17.87 -12.38
C LEU A 186 0.25 18.12 -11.83
N LYS A 187 0.32 18.56 -10.58
CA LYS A 187 1.57 18.72 -9.83
C LYS A 187 2.02 17.38 -9.25
N ILE A 188 2.98 16.72 -9.91
CA ILE A 188 3.51 15.42 -9.49
C ILE A 188 4.81 15.63 -8.72
N ARG A 189 4.95 14.97 -7.55
CA ARG A 189 6.17 14.99 -6.76
C ARG A 189 6.68 13.57 -6.46
N LYS A 190 8.02 13.43 -6.47
CA LYS A 190 8.71 12.19 -6.09
C LYS A 190 8.87 12.14 -4.57
N ASN A 191 8.56 10.98 -3.96
CA ASN A 191 8.71 10.77 -2.53
C ASN A 191 8.09 11.90 -1.68
N TYR A 192 6.84 12.22 -1.98
CA TYR A 192 6.03 13.22 -1.31
C TYR A 192 4.55 12.78 -1.28
N PRO A 193 3.82 12.95 -0.20
CA PRO A 193 4.20 13.58 1.06
C PRO A 193 4.97 12.65 2.01
N TYR A 194 5.21 11.42 1.62
CA TYR A 194 5.94 10.40 2.38
C TYR A 194 7.14 9.89 1.59
N LEU A 195 8.01 9.13 2.26
CA LEU A 195 9.19 8.52 1.64
C LEU A 195 8.90 7.06 1.27
N GLY A 196 9.15 6.67 0.03
CA GLY A 196 8.90 5.31 -0.45
C GLY A 196 9.78 4.22 0.17
N LYS A 197 10.80 4.59 0.96
CA LYS A 197 11.63 3.68 1.76
C LYS A 197 11.19 3.54 3.22
N SER A 198 10.13 4.23 3.64
CA SER A 198 9.58 4.12 4.99
C SER A 198 9.02 2.72 5.24
N ASP A 199 8.77 2.39 6.51
CA ASP A 199 8.10 1.13 6.87
C ASP A 199 6.76 1.01 6.16
N GLY A 200 6.57 -0.08 5.45
CA GLY A 200 5.37 -0.36 4.67
C GLY A 200 5.42 -1.72 3.97
N LEU A 201 4.33 -2.08 3.32
CA LEU A 201 4.21 -3.33 2.55
C LEU A 201 5.28 -3.41 1.47
N THR A 202 5.46 -2.35 0.69
CA THR A 202 6.45 -2.30 -0.39
C THR A 202 7.86 -2.52 0.14
N THR A 203 8.21 -1.93 1.28
CA THR A 203 9.52 -2.09 1.91
C THR A 203 9.74 -3.53 2.39
N THR A 204 8.74 -4.15 3.00
CA THR A 204 8.81 -5.56 3.41
C THR A 204 9.02 -6.49 2.20
N LEU A 205 8.28 -6.26 1.11
CA LEU A 205 8.39 -7.07 -0.10
C LEU A 205 9.73 -6.88 -0.82
N ARG A 206 10.30 -5.66 -0.82
CA ARG A 206 11.66 -5.39 -1.33
C ARG A 206 12.71 -6.23 -0.60
N GLN A 207 12.63 -6.26 0.73
CA GLN A 207 13.55 -7.04 1.57
C GLN A 207 13.42 -8.54 1.31
N LYS A 208 12.18 -9.03 1.13
CA LYS A 208 11.89 -10.45 0.95
C LYS A 208 12.26 -10.96 -0.45
N PHE A 209 12.00 -10.18 -1.49
CA PHE A 209 12.06 -10.63 -2.89
C PHE A 209 13.17 -10.00 -3.72
N GLY A 210 13.92 -9.06 -3.14
CA GLY A 210 15.12 -8.49 -3.75
C GLY A 210 14.85 -7.79 -5.10
N PRO A 211 15.78 -7.90 -6.07
CA PRO A 211 15.73 -7.16 -7.33
C PRO A 211 14.64 -7.65 -8.31
N SER A 212 14.09 -8.84 -8.10
CA SER A 212 12.98 -9.34 -8.93
C SER A 212 11.62 -8.67 -8.64
N TYR A 213 11.53 -7.87 -7.59
CA TYR A 213 10.34 -7.11 -7.20
C TYR A 213 10.65 -5.61 -7.23
N ALA A 214 9.72 -4.82 -7.78
CA ALA A 214 9.71 -3.36 -7.70
C ALA A 214 8.36 -2.89 -7.16
N GLY A 215 8.38 -2.09 -6.08
CA GLY A 215 7.17 -1.57 -5.43
C GLY A 215 7.15 -0.05 -5.42
N LEU A 216 6.05 0.52 -5.89
CA LEU A 216 5.79 1.95 -5.82
C LEU A 216 4.47 2.19 -5.10
N GLU A 217 4.36 3.31 -4.40
CA GLU A 217 3.08 3.78 -3.85
C GLU A 217 2.65 5.04 -4.60
N ILE A 218 1.39 5.06 -5.03
CA ILE A 218 0.77 6.18 -5.73
C ILE A 218 -0.12 6.89 -4.73
N GLU A 219 0.30 8.07 -4.33
CA GLU A 219 -0.39 8.93 -3.37
C GLU A 219 -1.19 10.00 -4.11
N ILE A 220 -2.50 10.02 -3.94
CA ILE A 220 -3.38 10.96 -4.63
C ILE A 220 -3.94 11.97 -3.64
N ASN A 221 -3.81 13.26 -3.94
CA ASN A 221 -4.37 14.30 -3.09
C ASN A 221 -5.90 14.19 -3.07
N GLN A 222 -6.48 14.09 -1.87
CA GLN A 222 -7.93 13.93 -1.68
C GLN A 222 -8.74 15.08 -2.28
N LYS A 223 -8.15 16.27 -2.48
CA LYS A 223 -8.83 17.38 -3.20
C LYS A 223 -9.28 17.02 -4.61
N LEU A 224 -8.63 16.04 -5.25
CA LEU A 224 -8.99 15.53 -6.59
C LEU A 224 -10.09 14.48 -6.55
N LEU A 225 -10.40 13.93 -5.38
CA LEU A 225 -11.28 12.78 -5.19
C LEU A 225 -12.64 13.13 -4.56
N SER A 226 -12.79 14.39 -4.16
CA SER A 226 -13.96 14.92 -3.41
C SER A 226 -15.13 15.35 -4.33
N LYS A 227 -15.18 14.89 -5.58
CA LYS A 227 -16.28 15.19 -6.52
C LYS A 227 -17.13 13.98 -6.78
#